data_f8de3f6c8d62c5ebecc9fdafcd79c257
#
_entry.id   f8de3f6c8d62c5ebecc9fdafcd79c257
#
_cell.length_a   1.000
_cell.length_b   1.000
_cell.length_c   1.000
_cell.angle_alpha   90.00
_cell.angle_beta   90.00
_cell.angle_gamma   90.00
#
_symmetry.space_group_name_H-M   'P 1'
#
loop_
_entity.id
_entity.type
_entity.pdbx_description
1 polymer ?
#
loop_
_entity_poly.entity_id
_entity_poly.type
_entity_poly.pdbx_seq_one_letter_code
_entity_poly.pdbx_strand_id
1 'polypeptide(L)'
;MESVASQLNVQDLVSWVRDFIQHPRRLGPLIEDEPGWNVLTSAMDLISDTEEAIASYLANRDEAVGCRYLVLYGVLQAMYMQEDALEGLVRVLTGDDKYKIEQEPEAARIRQVRHDAVGHPPNRAALT
;
A
#
# COMPACT_ATOMS: atom_id res chain seq x y z
N MET A 1 -8.76 -8.57 -26.08
CA MET A 1 -9.66 -8.80 -24.93
C MET A 1 -8.98 -8.24 -23.69
N GLU A 2 -9.45 -7.13 -23.19
CA GLU A 2 -8.91 -6.59 -21.94
C GLU A 2 -9.26 -7.54 -20.79
N SER A 3 -8.26 -7.87 -19.98
CA SER A 3 -8.46 -8.70 -18.79
C SER A 3 -9.45 -8.01 -17.85
N VAL A 4 -10.39 -8.78 -17.28
CA VAL A 4 -11.32 -8.26 -16.26
C VAL A 4 -10.57 -7.56 -15.11
N ALA A 5 -9.35 -8.00 -14.81
CA ALA A 5 -8.49 -7.37 -13.81
C ALA A 5 -8.07 -5.93 -14.16
N SER A 6 -8.01 -5.56 -15.45
CA SER A 6 -7.65 -4.21 -15.87
C SER A 6 -8.79 -3.18 -15.71
N GLN A 7 -10.01 -3.65 -15.42
CA GLN A 7 -11.17 -2.79 -15.20
C GLN A 7 -11.50 -2.58 -13.72
N LEU A 8 -10.81 -3.27 -12.82
CA LEU A 8 -11.07 -3.18 -11.39
C LEU A 8 -10.28 -2.01 -10.78
N ASN A 9 -11.02 -1.08 -10.20
CA ASN A 9 -10.47 0.02 -9.43
C ASN A 9 -10.11 -0.45 -8.02
N VAL A 10 -8.97 0.02 -7.46
CA VAL A 10 -8.53 -0.34 -6.12
C VAL A 10 -9.58 0.03 -5.07
N GLN A 11 -10.24 1.18 -5.20
CA GLN A 11 -11.29 1.59 -4.27
C GLN A 11 -12.51 0.65 -4.32
N ASP A 12 -12.86 0.16 -5.49
CA ASP A 12 -13.94 -0.82 -5.64
C ASP A 12 -13.59 -2.15 -4.97
N LEU A 13 -12.33 -2.60 -5.12
CA LEU A 13 -11.83 -3.79 -4.43
C LEU A 13 -11.85 -3.62 -2.91
N VAL A 14 -11.40 -2.47 -2.42
CA VAL A 14 -11.44 -2.14 -0.99
C VAL A 14 -12.88 -2.17 -0.47
N SER A 15 -13.82 -1.53 -1.19
CA SER A 15 -15.23 -1.52 -0.82
C SER A 15 -15.82 -2.93 -0.80
N TRP A 16 -15.50 -3.74 -1.80
CA TRP A 16 -15.97 -5.13 -1.87
C TRP A 16 -15.46 -5.96 -0.70
N VAL A 17 -14.17 -5.83 -0.34
CA VAL A 17 -13.60 -6.52 0.81
C VAL A 17 -14.24 -6.03 2.11
N ARG A 18 -14.45 -4.72 2.27
CA ARG A 18 -15.14 -4.17 3.46
C ARG A 18 -16.55 -4.73 3.61
N ASP A 19 -17.32 -4.77 2.54
CA ASP A 19 -18.67 -5.34 2.56
C ASP A 19 -18.65 -6.82 2.95
N PHE A 20 -17.67 -7.55 2.45
CA PHE A 20 -17.49 -8.96 2.80
C PHE A 20 -17.16 -9.15 4.28
N ILE A 21 -16.23 -8.36 4.82
CA ILE A 21 -15.78 -8.50 6.22
C ILE A 21 -16.79 -7.99 7.24
N GLN A 22 -17.66 -7.06 6.86
CA GLN A 22 -18.72 -6.56 7.71
C GLN A 22 -19.84 -7.58 7.92
N HIS A 23 -19.82 -8.69 7.20
CA HIS A 23 -20.81 -9.74 7.35
C HIS A 23 -20.37 -10.73 8.45
N PRO A 24 -20.98 -10.73 9.66
CA PRO A 24 -20.47 -11.47 10.82
C PRO A 24 -20.34 -12.98 10.62
N ARG A 25 -21.08 -13.54 9.66
CA ARG A 25 -21.07 -14.97 9.37
C ARG A 25 -19.91 -15.42 8.47
N ARG A 26 -19.21 -14.48 7.82
CA ARG A 26 -18.18 -14.83 6.83
C ARG A 26 -16.77 -14.78 7.41
N LEU A 27 -16.56 -13.95 8.42
CA LEU A 27 -15.21 -13.71 8.96
C LEU A 27 -14.99 -14.22 10.38
N GLY A 28 -16.05 -14.47 11.16
CA GLY A 28 -15.91 -15.04 12.49
C GLY A 28 -15.01 -16.28 12.55
N PRO A 29 -15.04 -17.18 11.53
CA PRO A 29 -14.14 -18.33 11.49
C PRO A 29 -12.73 -18.03 10.97
N LEU A 30 -12.48 -16.89 10.30
CA LEU A 30 -11.21 -16.59 9.62
C LEU A 30 -10.28 -15.74 10.48
N ILE A 31 -10.83 -14.88 11.33
CA ILE A 31 -10.06 -13.99 12.20
C ILE A 31 -10.61 -14.12 13.62
N GLU A 32 -9.99 -15.01 14.37
CA GLU A 32 -10.42 -15.33 15.74
C GLU A 32 -9.85 -14.36 16.77
N ASP A 33 -8.85 -13.55 16.41
CA ASP A 33 -8.18 -12.65 17.33
C ASP A 33 -8.44 -11.18 17.02
N GLU A 34 -8.58 -10.37 18.07
CA GLU A 34 -8.76 -8.92 17.97
C GLU A 34 -7.56 -8.22 17.29
N PRO A 35 -6.28 -8.58 17.56
CA PRO A 35 -5.15 -7.99 16.84
C PRO A 35 -5.21 -8.19 15.33
N GLY A 36 -5.59 -9.37 14.86
CA GLY A 36 -5.76 -9.64 13.43
C GLY A 36 -6.86 -8.79 12.80
N TRP A 37 -7.97 -8.61 13.51
CA TRP A 37 -9.05 -7.72 13.07
C TRP A 37 -8.60 -6.27 12.96
N ASN A 38 -7.83 -5.79 13.93
CA ASN A 38 -7.31 -4.43 13.93
C ASN A 38 -6.32 -4.21 12.77
N VAL A 39 -5.44 -5.17 12.49
CA VAL A 39 -4.54 -5.13 11.34
C VAL A 39 -5.34 -5.06 10.04
N LEU A 40 -6.36 -5.89 9.89
CA LEU A 40 -7.21 -5.91 8.71
C LEU A 40 -7.87 -4.56 8.45
N THR A 41 -8.55 -4.00 9.45
CA THR A 41 -9.27 -2.73 9.31
C THR A 41 -8.32 -1.56 9.07
N SER A 42 -7.21 -1.50 9.78
CA SER A 42 -6.19 -0.46 9.61
C SER A 42 -5.53 -0.54 8.23
N ALA A 43 -5.25 -1.75 7.75
CA ALA A 43 -4.69 -1.96 6.41
C ALA A 43 -5.67 -1.47 5.32
N MET A 44 -6.95 -1.76 5.47
CA MET A 44 -7.99 -1.32 4.52
C MET A 44 -8.09 0.21 4.47
N ASP A 45 -8.06 0.87 5.62
CA ASP A 45 -8.07 2.33 5.69
C ASP A 45 -6.83 2.93 5.04
N LEU A 46 -5.66 2.40 5.35
CA LEU A 46 -4.40 2.89 4.81
C LEU A 46 -4.30 2.70 3.29
N ILE A 47 -4.76 1.57 2.76
CA ILE A 47 -4.82 1.33 1.31
C ILE A 47 -5.72 2.37 0.64
N SER A 48 -6.89 2.66 1.22
CA SER A 48 -7.81 3.65 0.70
C SER A 48 -7.21 5.06 0.70
N ASP A 49 -6.62 5.48 1.80
CA ASP A 49 -6.01 6.79 1.95
C ASP A 49 -4.81 6.99 1.01
N THR A 50 -3.97 5.96 0.89
CA THR A 50 -2.80 6.02 0.01
C THR A 50 -3.17 5.99 -1.46
N GLU A 51 -4.25 5.31 -1.82
CA GLU A 51 -4.79 5.35 -3.20
C GLU A 51 -5.26 6.75 -3.57
N GLU A 52 -5.93 7.44 -2.65
CA GLU A 52 -6.31 8.85 -2.82
C GLU A 52 -5.09 9.75 -3.01
N ALA A 53 -4.04 9.55 -2.23
CA ALA A 53 -2.79 10.30 -2.34
C ALA A 53 -2.13 10.10 -3.70
N ILE A 54 -2.06 8.86 -4.19
CA ILE A 54 -1.50 8.52 -5.50
C ILE A 54 -2.33 9.16 -6.63
N ALA A 55 -3.66 9.07 -6.54
CA ALA A 55 -4.56 9.70 -7.51
C ALA A 55 -4.38 11.21 -7.57
N SER A 56 -4.23 11.86 -6.42
CA SER A 56 -3.97 13.30 -6.32
C SER A 56 -2.64 13.70 -6.95
N TYR A 57 -1.60 12.90 -6.75
CA TYR A 57 -0.30 13.12 -7.41
C TYR A 57 -0.44 13.06 -8.93
N LEU A 58 -1.14 12.07 -9.46
CA LEU A 58 -1.33 11.90 -10.89
C LEU A 58 -2.14 13.02 -11.52
N ALA A 59 -3.07 13.62 -10.78
CA ALA A 59 -3.93 14.70 -11.25
C ALA A 59 -3.27 16.08 -11.20
N ASN A 60 -2.28 16.32 -10.32
CA ASN A 60 -1.73 17.63 -10.00
C ASN A 60 -0.23 17.75 -10.33
N ARG A 61 0.14 17.55 -11.60
CA ARG A 61 1.55 17.57 -12.03
C ARG A 61 2.13 18.95 -12.29
N ASP A 62 1.31 20.00 -12.37
CA ASP A 62 1.71 21.33 -12.85
C ASP A 62 1.99 22.34 -11.73
N GLU A 63 2.46 21.85 -10.59
CA GLU A 63 2.77 22.71 -9.46
C GLU A 63 4.18 23.31 -9.53
N ALA A 64 4.43 24.35 -8.73
CA ALA A 64 5.76 24.95 -8.57
C ALA A 64 6.82 23.91 -8.20
N VAL A 65 8.08 24.12 -8.63
CA VAL A 65 9.16 23.13 -8.49
C VAL A 65 9.31 22.60 -7.06
N GLY A 66 9.26 23.47 -6.05
CA GLY A 66 9.36 23.05 -4.65
C GLY A 66 8.20 22.14 -4.22
N CYS A 67 7.00 22.46 -4.65
CA CYS A 67 5.80 21.63 -4.40
C CYS A 67 5.90 20.28 -5.10
N ARG A 68 6.49 20.22 -6.30
CA ARG A 68 6.70 18.95 -7.02
C ARG A 68 7.57 17.99 -6.22
N TYR A 69 8.64 18.47 -5.62
CA TYR A 69 9.50 17.64 -4.76
C TYR A 69 8.75 17.13 -3.53
N LEU A 70 8.01 18.02 -2.87
CA LEU A 70 7.21 17.65 -1.70
C LEU A 70 6.16 16.58 -2.06
N VAL A 71 5.46 16.77 -3.18
CA VAL A 71 4.42 15.84 -3.65
C VAL A 71 5.06 14.52 -4.11
N LEU A 72 6.22 14.56 -4.78
CA LEU A 72 6.95 13.35 -5.17
C LEU A 72 7.37 12.52 -3.95
N TYR A 73 7.95 13.16 -2.95
CA TYR A 73 8.33 12.45 -1.72
C TYR A 73 7.10 11.90 -0.99
N GLY A 74 6.01 12.66 -1.00
CA GLY A 74 4.73 12.23 -0.42
C GLY A 74 4.17 11.00 -1.11
N VAL A 75 4.14 10.95 -2.45
CA VAL A 75 3.61 9.81 -3.19
C VAL A 75 4.49 8.57 -3.03
N LEU A 76 5.81 8.72 -3.04
CA LEU A 76 6.71 7.58 -2.80
C LEU A 76 6.51 7.00 -1.40
N GLN A 77 6.30 7.85 -0.41
CA GLN A 77 5.97 7.41 0.94
C GLN A 77 4.58 6.74 0.99
N ALA A 78 3.58 7.30 0.31
CA ALA A 78 2.24 6.70 0.23
C ALA A 78 2.28 5.30 -0.39
N MET A 79 3.03 5.11 -1.47
CA MET A 79 3.20 3.81 -2.11
C MET A 79 3.87 2.80 -1.17
N TYR A 80 4.88 3.24 -0.43
CA TYR A 80 5.55 2.39 0.55
C TYR A 80 4.59 1.97 1.67
N MET A 81 3.81 2.90 2.20
CA MET A 81 2.80 2.62 3.23
C MET A 81 1.70 1.69 2.73
N GLN A 82 1.29 1.85 1.47
CA GLN A 82 0.32 0.96 0.84
C GLN A 82 0.84 -0.47 0.76
N GLU A 83 2.10 -0.65 0.40
CA GLU A 83 2.73 -1.97 0.36
C GLU A 83 2.82 -2.61 1.75
N ASP A 84 3.16 -1.85 2.77
CA ASP A 84 3.18 -2.35 4.15
C ASP A 84 1.78 -2.79 4.60
N ALA A 85 0.76 -2.02 4.22
CA ALA A 85 -0.63 -2.37 4.51
C ALA A 85 -1.04 -3.67 3.81
N LEU A 86 -0.66 -3.84 2.55
CA LEU A 86 -0.91 -5.07 1.78
C LEU A 86 -0.20 -6.27 2.40
N GLU A 87 1.04 -6.12 2.83
CA GLU A 87 1.77 -7.18 3.52
C GLU A 87 1.03 -7.62 4.79
N GLY A 88 0.60 -6.66 5.61
CA GLY A 88 -0.20 -6.94 6.81
C GLY A 88 -1.52 -7.64 6.50
N LEU A 89 -2.20 -7.17 5.47
CA LEU A 89 -3.47 -7.73 5.02
C LEU A 89 -3.32 -9.19 4.56
N VAL A 90 -2.33 -9.47 3.73
CA VAL A 90 -2.05 -10.83 3.24
C VAL A 90 -1.71 -11.76 4.38
N ARG A 91 -0.87 -11.33 5.32
CA ARG A 91 -0.51 -12.13 6.50
C ARG A 91 -1.72 -12.51 7.34
N VAL A 92 -2.61 -11.56 7.59
CA VAL A 92 -3.82 -11.80 8.38
C VAL A 92 -4.78 -12.74 7.66
N LEU A 93 -5.02 -12.50 6.37
CA LEU A 93 -5.99 -13.29 5.61
C LEU A 93 -5.52 -14.71 5.29
N THR A 94 -4.22 -14.92 5.10
CA THR A 94 -3.66 -16.23 4.76
C THR A 94 -3.12 -16.99 5.95
N GLY A 95 -2.87 -16.33 7.07
CA GLY A 95 -2.18 -16.91 8.21
C GLY A 95 -0.68 -17.10 8.01
N ASP A 96 -0.13 -16.65 6.88
CA ASP A 96 1.31 -16.72 6.59
C ASP A 96 2.02 -15.49 7.15
N ASP A 97 2.53 -15.59 8.36
CA ASP A 97 3.26 -14.52 9.06
C ASP A 97 4.67 -14.28 8.51
N LYS A 98 5.12 -15.09 7.55
CA LYS A 98 6.43 -14.95 6.88
C LYS A 98 6.34 -14.26 5.54
N TYR A 99 5.13 -13.99 5.05
CA TYR A 99 4.95 -13.30 3.79
C TYR A 99 5.64 -11.92 3.81
N LYS A 100 6.36 -11.61 2.74
CA LYS A 100 7.02 -10.32 2.49
C LYS A 100 6.57 -9.76 1.17
N ILE A 101 6.12 -8.51 1.16
CA ILE A 101 5.67 -7.84 -0.07
C ILE A 101 6.79 -7.74 -1.12
N GLU A 102 8.05 -7.73 -0.69
CA GLU A 102 9.22 -7.72 -1.58
C GLU A 102 9.37 -9.00 -2.42
N GLN A 103 8.63 -10.06 -2.12
CA GLN A 103 8.52 -11.24 -2.99
C GLN A 103 7.84 -10.88 -4.32
N GLU A 104 7.03 -9.83 -4.33
CA GLU A 104 6.41 -9.32 -5.55
C GLU A 104 7.40 -8.39 -6.27
N PRO A 105 7.82 -8.70 -7.52
CA PRO A 105 8.87 -7.94 -8.20
C PRO A 105 8.55 -6.45 -8.38
N GLU A 106 7.30 -6.12 -8.64
CA GLU A 106 6.88 -4.71 -8.81
C GLU A 106 6.94 -3.94 -7.51
N ALA A 107 6.52 -4.55 -6.40
CA ALA A 107 6.61 -3.95 -5.08
C ALA A 107 8.07 -3.75 -4.66
N ALA A 108 8.93 -4.72 -4.91
CA ALA A 108 10.37 -4.60 -4.66
C ALA A 108 10.99 -3.44 -5.44
N ARG A 109 10.57 -3.25 -6.70
CA ARG A 109 11.03 -2.13 -7.53
C ARG A 109 10.61 -0.78 -6.97
N ILE A 110 9.37 -0.64 -6.55
CA ILE A 110 8.84 0.59 -5.94
C ILE A 110 9.61 0.91 -4.65
N ARG A 111 9.86 -0.08 -3.81
CA ARG A 111 10.65 0.08 -2.59
C ARG A 111 12.07 0.55 -2.88
N GLN A 112 12.68 0.01 -3.92
CA GLN A 112 14.03 0.43 -4.33
C GLN A 112 14.03 1.88 -4.81
N VAL A 113 13.07 2.29 -5.63
CA VAL A 113 12.93 3.68 -6.09
C VAL A 113 12.76 4.63 -4.91
N ARG A 114 11.89 4.30 -3.97
CA ARG A 114 11.68 5.10 -2.75
C ARG A 114 12.96 5.16 -1.92
N HIS A 115 13.64 4.05 -1.74
CA HIS A 115 14.91 3.98 -0.99
C HIS A 115 15.97 4.90 -1.61
N ASP A 116 16.12 4.87 -2.92
CA ASP A 116 17.11 5.67 -3.63
C ASP A 116 16.77 7.17 -3.63
N ALA A 117 15.49 7.51 -3.71
CA ALA A 117 15.04 8.90 -3.83
C ALA A 117 14.87 9.61 -2.48
N VAL A 118 14.37 8.91 -1.46
CA VAL A 118 13.91 9.53 -0.20
C VAL A 118 14.62 8.94 1.01
N GLY A 119 14.78 7.63 1.04
CA GLY A 119 15.26 6.90 2.20
C GLY A 119 16.77 6.66 2.21
N HIS A 120 17.46 7.00 1.13
CA HIS A 120 18.89 6.72 1.00
C HIS A 120 19.71 7.70 1.85
N PRO A 121 20.43 7.22 2.88
CA PRO A 121 21.36 8.09 3.57
C PRO A 121 22.49 8.53 2.63
N PRO A 122 23.10 9.69 2.85
CA PRO A 122 24.28 10.08 2.10
C PRO A 122 25.30 8.94 2.10
N ASN A 123 25.89 8.68 0.95
CA ASN A 123 26.83 7.58 0.81
C ASN A 123 27.98 7.74 1.81
N ARG A 124 27.95 6.95 2.87
CA ARG A 124 28.95 7.03 3.95
C ARG A 124 30.35 6.75 3.45
N ALA A 125 30.50 6.00 2.37
CA ALA A 125 31.81 5.74 1.76
C ALA A 125 32.42 6.99 1.10
N ALA A 126 31.60 7.97 0.72
CA ALA A 126 32.07 9.23 0.18
C ALA A 126 32.47 10.26 1.27
N LEU A 127 32.14 9.98 2.54
CA LEU A 127 32.42 10.84 3.67
C LEU A 127 33.61 10.36 4.52
N THR A 128 34.17 9.25 4.18
CA THR A 128 35.41 8.73 4.75
C THR A 128 36.59 8.96 3.75
#